data_ce6353f57666a5500378f158c7dcb3ad
#
_entry.id   ce6353f57666a5500378f158c7dcb3ad
#
_cell.length_a   1.000
_cell.length_b   1.000
_cell.length_c   1.000
_cell.angle_alpha   90.00
_cell.angle_beta   90.00
_cell.angle_gamma   90.00
#
_symmetry.space_group_name_H-M   'P 1'
#
loop_
_entity.id
_entity.type
_entity.pdbx_description
1 polymer ?
#
loop_
_entity_poly.entity_id
_entity_poly.type
_entity_poly.pdbx_seq_one_letter_code
_entity_poly.pdbx_strand_id
1 'polypeptide(L)'
;DKRQPMTVGQTVPDMLKADLALEYHVVGELKKAIAACEQARDYVTRDMLRVQLEDTEMDHAYYLEKQLRLIDAVGLANYLQSQMGPAPAEPV
;
A
#
# COMPACT_ATOMS: atom_id res chain seq x y z
N ASP A 1 18.86 13.18 19.74
CA ASP A 1 17.66 12.45 19.40
C ASP A 1 17.58 11.17 20.23
N LYS A 2 16.47 11.01 20.91
CA LYS A 2 16.28 9.88 21.82
C LYS A 2 15.63 8.67 21.19
N ARG A 3 15.48 8.66 19.90
CA ARG A 3 14.89 7.52 19.21
C ARG A 3 15.87 6.36 19.26
N GLN A 4 15.35 5.20 19.61
CA GLN A 4 16.14 3.99 19.52
C GLN A 4 16.33 3.62 18.06
N PRO A 5 17.53 3.19 17.68
CA PRO A 5 17.71 2.69 16.33
C PRO A 5 16.87 1.44 16.11
N MET A 6 16.18 1.40 14.99
CA MET A 6 15.40 0.24 14.58
C MET A 6 16.09 -0.43 13.40
N THR A 7 16.05 -1.74 13.36
CA THR A 7 16.52 -2.44 12.18
C THR A 7 15.57 -2.19 11.00
N VAL A 8 16.10 -2.26 9.78
CA VAL A 8 15.29 -2.07 8.59
C VAL A 8 14.10 -3.03 8.58
N GLY A 9 14.31 -4.28 8.98
CA GLY A 9 13.25 -5.28 9.03
C GLY A 9 12.11 -4.91 9.96
N GLN A 10 12.42 -4.28 11.10
CA GLN A 10 11.40 -3.88 12.07
C GLN A 10 10.58 -2.70 11.59
N THR A 11 11.12 -1.87 10.69
CA THR A 11 10.40 -0.72 10.13
C THR A 11 9.49 -1.06 8.96
N VAL A 12 9.67 -2.22 8.32
CA VAL A 12 8.88 -2.61 7.14
C VAL A 12 7.38 -2.67 7.44
N PRO A 13 6.90 -3.36 8.49
CA PRO A 13 5.47 -3.35 8.79
C PRO A 13 4.93 -1.94 9.06
N ASP A 14 5.69 -1.11 9.75
CA ASP A 14 5.25 0.26 10.05
C ASP A 14 5.18 1.10 8.78
N MET A 15 6.12 0.94 7.87
CA MET A 15 6.10 1.62 6.56
C MET A 15 4.90 1.17 5.73
N LEU A 16 4.61 -0.14 5.69
CA LEU A 16 3.45 -0.66 4.98
C LEU A 16 2.14 -0.12 5.55
N LYS A 17 2.04 -0.03 6.87
CA LYS A 17 0.85 0.52 7.55
C LYS A 17 0.69 2.00 7.25
N ALA A 18 1.78 2.76 7.26
CA ALA A 18 1.74 4.18 6.93
C ALA A 18 1.31 4.40 5.48
N ASP A 19 1.86 3.61 4.55
CA ASP A 19 1.49 3.67 3.15
C ASP A 19 0.02 3.31 2.96
N LEU A 20 -0.47 2.29 3.67
CA LEU A 20 -1.87 1.88 3.59
C LEU A 20 -2.80 2.98 4.12
N ALA A 21 -2.43 3.62 5.23
CA ALA A 21 -3.22 4.73 5.77
C ALA A 21 -3.30 5.88 4.76
N LEU A 22 -2.19 6.17 4.06
CA LEU A 22 -2.17 7.18 3.01
C LEU A 22 -3.08 6.78 1.84
N GLU A 23 -3.06 5.52 1.42
CA GLU A 23 -3.93 5.04 0.35
C GLU A 23 -5.41 5.15 0.73
N TYR A 24 -5.77 4.83 1.97
CA TYR A 24 -7.14 5.01 2.45
C TYR A 24 -7.55 6.49 2.46
N HIS A 25 -6.63 7.38 2.80
CA HIS A 25 -6.90 8.81 2.75
C HIS A 25 -7.17 9.26 1.31
N VAL A 26 -6.34 8.83 0.37
CA VAL A 26 -6.49 9.14 -1.06
C VAL A 26 -7.83 8.61 -1.57
N VAL A 27 -8.21 7.38 -1.21
CA VAL A 27 -9.50 6.79 -1.57
C VAL A 27 -10.65 7.69 -1.07
N GLY A 28 -10.58 8.13 0.17
CA GLY A 28 -11.61 9.03 0.75
C GLY A 28 -11.71 10.34 0.00
N GLU A 29 -10.58 10.94 -0.36
CA GLU A 29 -10.56 12.19 -1.11
C GLU A 29 -11.08 12.01 -2.54
N LEU A 30 -10.72 10.90 -3.19
CA LEU A 30 -11.24 10.58 -4.52
C LEU A 30 -12.76 10.41 -4.51
N LYS A 31 -13.30 9.74 -3.50
CA LYS A 31 -14.76 9.57 -3.37
C LYS A 31 -15.47 10.90 -3.20
N LYS A 32 -14.89 11.80 -2.41
CA LYS A 32 -15.44 13.16 -2.25
C LYS A 32 -15.41 13.93 -3.56
N ALA A 33 -14.31 13.84 -4.29
CA ALA A 33 -14.17 14.53 -5.58
C ALA A 33 -15.16 13.98 -6.62
N ILE A 34 -15.36 12.66 -6.65
CA ILE A 34 -16.34 12.01 -7.53
C ILE A 34 -17.75 12.52 -7.20
N ALA A 35 -18.09 12.59 -5.92
CA ALA A 35 -19.40 13.11 -5.52
C ALA A 35 -19.60 14.56 -5.95
N ALA A 36 -18.55 15.39 -5.84
CA ALA A 36 -18.60 16.77 -6.31
C ALA A 36 -18.79 16.85 -7.83
N CYS A 37 -18.13 15.98 -8.58
CA CYS A 37 -18.31 15.90 -10.03
C CYS A 37 -19.75 15.53 -10.41
N GLU A 38 -20.35 14.60 -9.68
CA GLU A 38 -21.74 14.20 -9.92
C GLU A 38 -22.70 15.34 -9.64
N GLN A 39 -22.47 16.08 -8.57
CA GLN A 39 -23.25 17.26 -8.24
C GLN A 39 -23.17 18.33 -9.35
N ALA A 40 -21.98 18.52 -9.90
CA ALA A 40 -21.71 19.47 -10.98
C ALA A 40 -22.09 18.91 -12.37
N ARG A 41 -22.49 17.64 -12.43
CA ARG A 41 -22.75 16.93 -13.70
C ARG A 41 -21.55 16.89 -14.62
N ASP A 42 -20.35 16.88 -14.04
CA ASP A 42 -19.10 16.73 -14.77
C ASP A 42 -18.75 15.24 -14.83
N TYR A 43 -19.35 14.56 -15.79
CA TYR A 43 -19.23 13.11 -15.90
C TYR A 43 -17.89 12.67 -16.49
N VAL A 44 -17.25 13.54 -17.26
CA VAL A 44 -15.92 13.23 -17.83
C VAL A 44 -14.86 13.19 -16.73
N THR A 45 -14.81 14.22 -15.89
CA THR A 45 -13.88 14.24 -14.75
C THR A 45 -14.20 13.12 -13.76
N ARG A 46 -15.50 12.87 -13.51
CA ARG A 46 -15.91 11.75 -12.65
C ARG A 46 -15.34 10.43 -13.13
N ASP A 47 -15.40 10.16 -14.42
CA ASP A 47 -14.92 8.90 -14.99
C ASP A 47 -13.40 8.77 -14.88
N MET A 48 -12.67 9.86 -15.05
CA MET A 48 -11.22 9.87 -14.86
C MET A 48 -10.86 9.56 -13.39
N LEU A 49 -11.57 10.19 -12.45
CA LEU A 49 -11.33 9.96 -11.02
C LEU A 49 -11.73 8.55 -10.60
N ARG A 50 -12.78 7.99 -11.22
CA ARG A 50 -13.21 6.63 -10.93
C ARG A 50 -12.12 5.60 -11.29
N VAL A 51 -11.44 5.80 -12.42
CA VAL A 51 -10.33 4.93 -12.81
C VAL A 51 -9.20 5.02 -11.79
N GLN A 52 -8.85 6.23 -11.35
CA GLN A 52 -7.85 6.43 -10.30
C GLN A 52 -8.26 5.76 -8.98
N LEU A 53 -9.54 5.87 -8.61
CA LEU A 53 -10.07 5.24 -7.41
C LEU A 53 -9.91 3.71 -7.48
N GLU A 54 -10.27 3.13 -8.62
CA GLU A 54 -10.15 1.70 -8.84
C GLU A 54 -8.70 1.24 -8.70
N ASP A 55 -7.76 1.94 -9.34
CA ASP A 55 -6.34 1.63 -9.21
C ASP A 55 -5.86 1.71 -7.76
N THR A 56 -6.28 2.73 -7.03
CA THR A 56 -5.85 2.92 -5.65
C THR A 56 -6.40 1.82 -4.74
N GLU A 57 -7.69 1.49 -4.86
CA GLU A 57 -8.30 0.44 -4.03
C GLU A 57 -7.83 -0.95 -4.41
N MET A 58 -7.82 -1.28 -5.70
CA MET A 58 -7.60 -2.65 -6.15
C MET A 58 -6.12 -3.00 -6.24
N ASP A 59 -5.29 -2.07 -6.71
CA ASP A 59 -3.88 -2.37 -6.92
C ASP A 59 -3.00 -1.96 -5.75
N HIS A 60 -3.19 -0.76 -5.22
CA HIS A 60 -2.31 -0.22 -4.18
C HIS A 60 -2.73 -0.66 -2.79
N ALA A 61 -3.94 -0.34 -2.38
CA ALA A 61 -4.41 -0.67 -1.02
C ALA A 61 -4.49 -2.17 -0.82
N TYR A 62 -5.04 -2.89 -1.79
CA TYR A 62 -5.15 -4.34 -1.71
C TYR A 62 -3.78 -5.01 -1.62
N TYR A 63 -2.81 -4.53 -2.40
CA TYR A 63 -1.44 -5.05 -2.34
C TYR A 63 -0.85 -4.87 -0.95
N LEU A 64 -0.98 -3.68 -0.37
CA LEU A 64 -0.44 -3.39 0.97
C LEU A 64 -1.13 -4.23 2.04
N GLU A 65 -2.45 -4.37 1.97
CA GLU A 65 -3.21 -5.24 2.88
C GLU A 65 -2.75 -6.69 2.79
N LYS A 66 -2.50 -7.15 1.57
CA LYS A 66 -2.00 -8.51 1.34
C LYS A 66 -0.62 -8.72 1.96
N GLN A 67 0.28 -7.73 1.81
CA GLN A 67 1.61 -7.81 2.40
C GLN A 67 1.53 -7.89 3.93
N LEU A 68 0.69 -7.07 4.55
CA LEU A 68 0.51 -7.09 6.00
C LEU A 68 -0.08 -8.42 6.48
N ARG A 69 -1.05 -8.97 5.77
CA ARG A 69 -1.62 -10.29 6.10
C ARG A 69 -0.55 -11.38 5.98
N LEU A 70 0.31 -11.28 4.98
CA LEU A 70 1.37 -12.27 4.79
C LEU A 70 2.38 -12.22 5.93
N ILE A 71 2.75 -11.02 6.39
CA ILE A 71 3.63 -10.87 7.55
C ILE A 71 3.01 -11.54 8.77
N ASP A 72 1.73 -11.32 9.02
CA ASP A 72 1.02 -11.95 10.14
C ASP A 72 0.99 -13.47 10.02
N ALA A 73 0.84 -13.97 8.81
CA ALA A 73 0.71 -15.42 8.59
C ALA A 73 2.02 -16.17 8.72
N VAL A 74 3.12 -15.61 8.21
CA VAL A 74 4.40 -16.33 8.15
C VAL A 74 5.47 -15.77 9.06
N GLY A 75 5.23 -14.61 9.68
CA GLY A 75 6.20 -13.91 10.52
C GLY A 75 7.10 -13.00 9.69
N LEU A 76 7.61 -11.97 10.36
CA LEU A 76 8.40 -10.94 9.67
C LEU A 76 9.67 -11.51 9.06
N ALA A 77 10.40 -12.37 9.79
CA ALA A 77 11.65 -12.93 9.27
C ALA A 77 11.46 -13.72 7.99
N ASN A 78 10.42 -14.57 7.95
CA ASN A 78 10.10 -15.36 6.77
C ASN A 78 9.62 -14.47 5.61
N TYR A 79 8.82 -13.45 5.93
CA TYR A 79 8.38 -12.49 4.92
C TYR A 79 9.57 -11.78 4.28
N LEU A 80 10.50 -11.28 5.08
CA LEU A 80 11.68 -10.58 4.57
C LEU A 80 12.54 -11.50 3.70
N GLN A 81 12.70 -12.75 4.12
CA GLN A 81 13.43 -13.74 3.34
C GLN A 81 12.78 -13.96 1.98
N SER A 82 11.45 -14.05 1.93
CA SER A 82 10.72 -14.24 0.67
C SER A 82 10.87 -13.05 -0.29
N GLN A 83 11.01 -11.84 0.25
CA GLN A 83 11.18 -10.63 -0.56
C GLN A 83 12.59 -10.51 -1.13
N MET A 84 13.57 -11.16 -0.51
CA MET A 84 14.96 -11.15 -1.00
C MET A 84 15.18 -12.08 -2.19
N GLY A 85 14.25 -12.99 -2.43
CA GLY A 85 14.39 -13.98 -3.46
C GLY A 85 15.39 -15.08 -3.10
N PRO A 86 15.69 -16.00 -4.03
CA PRO A 86 16.62 -17.08 -3.76
C PRO A 86 18.05 -16.57 -3.58
N ALA A 87 18.83 -17.27 -2.76
CA ALA A 87 20.23 -16.93 -2.58
C ALA A 87 20.98 -17.05 -3.92
N PRO A 88 21.98 -16.18 -4.17
CA PRO A 88 22.79 -16.32 -5.37
C PRO A 88 23.46 -17.69 -5.42
N ALA A 89 23.60 -18.25 -6.63
CA ALA A 89 24.33 -19.49 -6.80
C ALA A 89 25.78 -19.29 -6.36
N GLU A 90 26.34 -20.28 -5.65
CA GLU A 90 27.72 -20.20 -5.25
C GLU A 90 28.63 -20.30 -6.48
N PRO A 91 29.73 -19.53 -6.52
CA PRO A 91 30.68 -19.66 -7.62
C PRO A 91 31.26 -21.05 -7.62
N VAL A 92 31.38 -21.62 -8.78
CA VAL A 92 31.91 -22.97 -8.99
C VAL A 92 33.43 -22.94 -8.93
#